data_98850aaa45dec4542810f22165cfc4b6
#
_entry.id   98850aaa45dec4542810f22165cfc4b6
#
_cell.length_a   1.000
_cell.length_b   1.000
_cell.length_c   1.000
_cell.angle_alpha   90.00
_cell.angle_beta   90.00
_cell.angle_gamma   90.00
#
_symmetry.space_group_name_H-M   'P 1'
#
loop_
_entity.id
_entity.type
_entity.pdbx_description
1 polymer ?
#
loop_
_entity_poly.entity_id
_entity_poly.type
_entity_poly.pdbx_seq_one_letter_code
_entity_poly.pdbx_strand_id
1 'polypeptide(L)'
;SFGNGVVFLDKEGYAIAPGCFSQDYRANSIIEMYQREGTYEKINDIVKGTLFAGEPGPILRWYKENYREIYDQIGGILQFKDYIMYRLTNVFATDLNCFGGAFMVDMNTMDYSRELMDLYGIPELYDALPKLATEPTEIVGTVTKEASEITGLAEGTPVAAGMMDILACLVGAGATGEEVYTAVAGSWCINETHSDRIIPNASSNMPYLKKGEYLNCSYTGASGSNYEWFTRILGGTAKLEAQDRNLSQYAVLDELIEMVPIEKVKVFFSPFVAQP
;
A
#
# COMPACT_ATOMS: atom_id res chain seq x y z
N SER A 1 8.88 -5.43 0.95
CA SER A 1 8.44 -4.69 2.14
C SER A 1 7.00 -4.28 1.95
N PHE A 2 6.25 -4.05 3.04
CA PHE A 2 4.87 -3.57 2.92
C PHE A 2 4.80 -2.20 2.23
N GLY A 3 3.73 -1.98 1.51
CA GLY A 3 3.47 -0.76 0.77
C GLY A 3 2.76 0.31 1.60
N ASN A 4 2.72 1.51 1.04
CA ASN A 4 2.11 2.70 1.62
C ASN A 4 2.71 3.13 2.96
N GLY A 5 2.12 4.13 3.58
CA GLY A 5 2.72 4.78 4.73
C GLY A 5 3.85 5.73 4.36
N VAL A 6 4.32 6.48 5.33
CA VAL A 6 5.30 7.54 5.09
C VAL A 6 6.24 7.73 6.28
N VAL A 7 7.50 8.02 5.99
CA VAL A 7 8.54 8.44 6.92
C VAL A 7 9.01 9.83 6.50
N PHE A 8 9.04 10.75 7.45
CA PHE A 8 9.51 12.12 7.23
C PHE A 8 10.96 12.26 7.70
N LEU A 9 11.80 12.79 6.83
CA LEU A 9 13.19 13.11 7.14
C LEU A 9 13.40 14.62 7.14
N ASP A 10 14.33 15.10 7.96
CA ASP A 10 14.87 16.44 7.83
C ASP A 10 15.84 16.55 6.64
N LYS A 11 16.43 17.70 6.46
CA LYS A 11 17.41 17.95 5.38
C LYS A 11 18.73 17.20 5.58
N GLU A 12 19.02 16.78 6.79
CA GLU A 12 20.17 15.99 7.18
C GLU A 12 19.93 14.49 7.04
N GLY A 13 18.67 14.06 6.76
CA GLY A 13 18.28 12.68 6.55
C GLY A 13 17.89 11.91 7.81
N TYR A 14 17.62 12.62 8.92
CA TYR A 14 17.13 12.00 10.15
C TYR A 14 15.61 11.99 10.20
N ALA A 15 15.04 10.91 10.73
CA ALA A 15 13.59 10.83 10.92
C ALA A 15 13.14 11.81 12.03
N ILE A 16 12.18 12.67 11.72
CA ILE A 16 11.69 13.75 12.58
C ILE A 16 10.41 13.42 13.34
N ALA A 17 9.75 12.32 12.96
CA ALA A 17 8.56 11.82 13.62
C ALA A 17 8.45 10.28 13.44
N PRO A 18 7.64 9.59 14.26
CA PRO A 18 7.28 8.21 13.97
C PRO A 18 6.63 8.09 12.58
N GLY A 19 7.02 7.07 11.82
CA GLY A 19 6.40 6.81 10.52
C GLY A 19 4.92 6.49 10.65
N CYS A 20 4.14 6.92 9.67
CA CYS A 20 2.70 6.65 9.59
C CYS A 20 2.44 5.44 8.69
N PHE A 21 1.60 4.52 9.12
CA PHE A 21 1.21 3.33 8.36
C PHE A 21 0.01 3.60 7.45
N SER A 22 -0.19 2.75 6.46
CA SER A 22 -1.36 2.80 5.56
C SER A 22 -2.72 2.67 6.28
N GLN A 23 -2.74 2.14 7.49
CA GLN A 23 -3.94 2.06 8.34
C GLN A 23 -4.08 3.26 9.29
N ASP A 24 -3.37 4.34 9.01
CA ASP A 24 -3.50 5.57 9.79
C ASP A 24 -4.64 6.43 9.26
N TYR A 25 -5.72 6.51 10.00
CA TYR A 25 -6.93 7.25 9.60
C TYR A 25 -6.97 8.70 10.07
N ARG A 26 -5.87 9.26 10.61
CA ARG A 26 -5.86 10.65 11.10
C ARG A 26 -6.23 11.68 10.02
N ALA A 27 -5.94 11.38 8.75
CA ALA A 27 -6.22 12.25 7.63
C ALA A 27 -7.63 12.06 7.01
N ASN A 28 -8.58 11.39 7.68
CA ASN A 28 -9.96 11.28 7.19
C ASN A 28 -10.60 12.66 6.96
N SER A 29 -10.35 13.62 7.84
CA SER A 29 -10.83 15.00 7.67
C SER A 29 -10.29 15.67 6.41
N ILE A 30 -9.10 15.30 5.97
CA ILE A 30 -8.50 15.79 4.72
C ILE A 30 -9.20 15.16 3.51
N ILE A 31 -9.52 13.86 3.56
CA ILE A 31 -10.31 13.21 2.49
C ILE A 31 -11.69 13.89 2.36
N GLU A 32 -12.39 14.11 3.47
CA GLU A 32 -13.68 14.82 3.47
C GLU A 32 -13.56 16.25 2.93
N MET A 33 -12.45 16.93 3.23
CA MET A 33 -12.15 18.25 2.68
C MET A 33 -11.97 18.17 1.15
N TYR A 34 -11.16 17.24 0.64
CA TYR A 34 -10.96 17.08 -0.80
C TYR A 34 -12.26 16.76 -1.54
N GLN A 35 -13.11 15.90 -0.96
CA GLN A 35 -14.43 15.60 -1.53
C GLN A 35 -15.31 16.84 -1.61
N ARG A 36 -15.37 17.63 -0.55
CA ARG A 36 -16.16 18.85 -0.45
C ARG A 36 -15.69 19.94 -1.42
N GLU A 37 -14.37 20.02 -1.68
CA GLU A 37 -13.76 21.00 -2.58
C GLU A 37 -13.71 20.53 -4.06
N GLY A 38 -14.06 19.27 -4.34
CA GLY A 38 -13.99 18.69 -5.68
C GLY A 38 -12.56 18.43 -6.17
N THR A 39 -11.59 18.34 -5.24
CA THR A 39 -10.20 17.96 -5.53
C THR A 39 -10.01 16.45 -5.52
N TYR A 40 -10.85 15.73 -4.78
CA TYR A 40 -10.77 14.26 -4.64
C TYR A 40 -10.82 13.54 -5.99
N GLU A 41 -11.78 13.89 -6.84
CA GLU A 41 -11.96 13.30 -8.18
C GLU A 41 -10.79 13.63 -9.11
N LYS A 42 -10.24 14.84 -8.99
CA LYS A 42 -9.08 15.27 -9.78
C LYS A 42 -7.82 14.49 -9.40
N ILE A 43 -7.60 14.29 -8.09
CA ILE A 43 -6.50 13.46 -7.59
C ILE A 43 -6.67 12.03 -8.09
N ASN A 44 -7.84 11.42 -7.91
CA ASN A 44 -8.13 10.07 -8.35
C ASN A 44 -7.94 9.89 -9.87
N ASP A 45 -8.25 10.92 -10.67
CA ASP A 45 -8.01 10.87 -12.13
C ASP A 45 -6.52 10.90 -12.48
N ILE A 46 -5.69 11.60 -11.72
CA ILE A 46 -4.24 11.62 -11.93
C ILE A 46 -3.60 10.31 -11.47
N VAL A 47 -3.93 9.84 -10.25
CA VAL A 47 -3.31 8.65 -9.65
C VAL A 47 -3.95 7.33 -10.11
N LYS A 48 -5.06 7.41 -10.87
CA LYS A 48 -5.85 6.26 -11.37
C LYS A 48 -6.22 5.24 -10.29
N GLY A 49 -6.62 5.76 -9.13
CA GLY A 49 -6.98 4.95 -7.97
C GLY A 49 -7.93 5.68 -7.04
N THR A 50 -8.36 5.01 -5.98
CA THR A 50 -9.28 5.53 -4.97
C THR A 50 -8.49 5.99 -3.75
N LEU A 51 -8.29 7.30 -3.62
CA LEU A 51 -7.54 7.91 -2.53
C LEU A 51 -8.17 7.62 -1.17
N PHE A 52 -7.36 7.29 -0.17
CA PHE A 52 -7.79 7.10 1.21
C PHE A 52 -6.83 7.76 2.22
N ALA A 53 -7.24 7.83 3.49
CA ALA A 53 -6.56 8.63 4.51
C ALA A 53 -5.13 8.17 4.84
N GLY A 54 -4.84 6.89 4.67
CA GLY A 54 -3.52 6.31 4.99
C GLY A 54 -2.44 6.55 3.93
N GLU A 55 -2.77 7.26 2.85
CA GLU A 55 -1.81 7.59 1.80
C GLU A 55 -0.91 8.77 2.19
N PRO A 56 0.34 8.83 1.68
CA PRO A 56 1.28 9.90 2.01
C PRO A 56 0.75 11.31 1.77
N GLY A 57 0.08 11.57 0.64
CA GLY A 57 -0.44 12.89 0.30
C GLY A 57 -1.40 13.46 1.36
N PRO A 58 -2.50 12.77 1.70
CA PRO A 58 -3.40 13.16 2.78
C PRO A 58 -2.72 13.29 4.14
N ILE A 59 -1.82 12.37 4.51
CA ILE A 59 -1.07 12.43 5.78
C ILE A 59 -0.19 13.67 5.84
N LEU A 60 0.57 13.98 4.78
CA LEU A 60 1.39 15.18 4.69
C LEU A 60 0.57 16.45 4.80
N ARG A 61 -0.59 16.50 4.13
CA ARG A 61 -1.54 17.62 4.26
C ARG A 61 -2.05 17.76 5.69
N TRP A 62 -2.38 16.64 6.35
CA TRP A 62 -2.82 16.65 7.74
C TRP A 62 -1.74 17.19 8.68
N TYR A 63 -0.45 16.83 8.48
CA TYR A 63 0.67 17.38 9.26
C TYR A 63 0.84 18.88 9.00
N LYS A 64 0.67 19.34 7.77
CA LYS A 64 0.70 20.77 7.42
C LYS A 64 -0.30 21.59 8.24
N GLU A 65 -1.48 21.04 8.50
CA GLU A 65 -2.56 21.72 9.21
C GLU A 65 -2.49 21.58 10.73
N ASN A 66 -1.97 20.45 11.24
CA ASN A 66 -2.08 20.11 12.66
C ASN A 66 -0.73 20.13 13.41
N TYR A 67 0.40 19.93 12.70
CA TYR A 67 1.74 19.87 13.28
C TYR A 67 2.76 20.61 12.41
N ARG A 68 2.54 21.91 12.30
CA ARG A 68 3.33 22.79 11.44
C ARG A 68 4.82 22.76 11.75
N GLU A 69 5.19 22.64 13.02
CA GLU A 69 6.57 22.54 13.49
C GLU A 69 7.29 21.29 12.99
N ILE A 70 6.58 20.17 12.78
CA ILE A 70 7.13 18.96 12.15
C ILE A 70 7.16 19.14 10.63
N TYR A 71 6.04 19.59 10.07
CA TYR A 71 5.90 19.76 8.63
C TYR A 71 6.98 20.67 8.03
N ASP A 72 7.30 21.78 8.65
CA ASP A 72 8.30 22.75 8.16
C ASP A 72 9.75 22.22 8.22
N GLN A 73 10.00 21.12 8.91
CA GLN A 73 11.30 20.45 8.96
C GLN A 73 11.44 19.38 7.86
N ILE A 74 10.36 19.03 7.15
CA ILE A 74 10.41 17.95 6.13
C ILE A 74 11.35 18.38 5.00
N GLY A 75 12.45 17.66 4.88
CA GLY A 75 13.42 17.75 3.80
C GLY A 75 13.41 16.50 2.90
N GLY A 76 12.75 15.43 3.33
CA GLY A 76 12.65 14.18 2.57
C GLY A 76 11.43 13.34 2.93
N ILE A 77 10.86 12.68 1.92
CA ILE A 77 9.68 11.83 2.03
C ILE A 77 10.04 10.44 1.51
N LEU A 78 9.92 9.42 2.36
CA LEU A 78 10.18 8.02 2.00
C LEU A 78 9.04 7.13 2.48
N GLN A 79 8.89 5.97 1.86
CA GLN A 79 8.16 4.85 2.46
C GLN A 79 9.08 4.02 3.38
N PHE A 80 8.53 3.08 4.13
CA PHE A 80 9.33 2.28 5.09
C PHE A 80 10.41 1.46 4.39
N LYS A 81 10.11 0.87 3.21
CA LYS A 81 11.07 0.16 2.40
C LYS A 81 12.23 1.06 1.99
N ASP A 82 11.91 2.25 1.51
CA ASP A 82 12.87 3.23 1.01
C ASP A 82 13.74 3.77 2.15
N TYR A 83 13.15 3.93 3.34
CA TYR A 83 13.91 4.33 4.53
C TYR A 83 14.97 3.28 4.91
N ILE A 84 14.62 1.97 4.85
CA ILE A 84 15.61 0.90 5.07
C ILE A 84 16.69 0.95 4.00
N MET A 85 16.31 1.10 2.74
CA MET A 85 17.25 1.24 1.62
C MET A 85 18.17 2.46 1.79
N TYR A 86 17.61 3.60 2.19
CA TYR A 86 18.36 4.80 2.53
C TYR A 86 19.36 4.56 3.66
N ARG A 87 18.96 3.89 4.74
CA ARG A 87 19.84 3.56 5.87
C ARG A 87 20.96 2.57 5.50
N LEU A 88 20.76 1.76 4.47
CA LEU A 88 21.79 0.86 3.95
C LEU A 88 22.80 1.57 3.04
N THR A 89 22.36 2.59 2.29
CA THR A 89 23.12 3.12 1.15
C THR A 89 23.46 4.59 1.24
N ASN A 90 22.79 5.34 2.11
CA ASN A 90 22.75 6.82 2.14
C ASN A 90 22.24 7.44 0.83
N VAL A 91 21.58 6.66 -0.04
CA VAL A 91 20.98 7.18 -1.27
C VAL A 91 19.50 7.42 -1.08
N PHE A 92 19.07 8.66 -1.30
CA PHE A 92 17.68 9.08 -1.19
C PHE A 92 16.92 8.73 -2.48
N ALA A 93 16.30 7.55 -2.50
CA ALA A 93 15.63 7.00 -3.67
C ALA A 93 14.42 6.15 -3.27
N THR A 94 13.53 5.97 -4.22
CA THR A 94 12.38 5.07 -4.19
C THR A 94 12.22 4.36 -5.53
N ASP A 95 11.20 3.54 -5.70
CA ASP A 95 10.82 2.95 -6.96
C ASP A 95 9.42 3.39 -7.42
N LEU A 96 9.22 3.30 -8.72
CA LEU A 96 8.01 3.74 -9.39
C LEU A 96 6.76 2.98 -8.90
N ASN A 97 6.88 1.67 -8.63
CA ASN A 97 5.76 0.86 -8.16
C ASN A 97 5.31 1.29 -6.75
N CYS A 98 6.23 1.46 -5.81
CA CYS A 98 5.92 1.88 -4.45
C CYS A 98 5.29 3.27 -4.40
N PHE A 99 5.89 4.27 -5.06
CA PHE A 99 5.35 5.63 -5.02
C PHE A 99 4.11 5.81 -5.90
N GLY A 100 3.99 5.04 -7.00
CA GLY A 100 2.77 4.98 -7.79
C GLY A 100 1.62 4.35 -7.02
N GLY A 101 1.87 3.23 -6.33
CA GLY A 101 0.89 2.57 -5.46
C GLY A 101 0.50 3.39 -4.23
N ALA A 102 1.36 4.30 -3.79
CA ALA A 102 1.09 5.27 -2.72
C ALA A 102 0.52 6.61 -3.23
N PHE A 103 0.10 6.65 -4.48
CA PHE A 103 -0.55 7.80 -5.11
C PHE A 103 0.28 9.09 -5.09
N MET A 104 1.62 8.95 -5.15
CA MET A 104 2.56 10.09 -5.22
C MET A 104 3.08 10.34 -6.64
N VAL A 105 2.58 9.60 -7.63
CA VAL A 105 2.99 9.64 -9.04
C VAL A 105 1.77 9.90 -9.91
N ASP A 106 1.95 10.71 -10.94
CA ASP A 106 0.96 10.85 -12.03
C ASP A 106 1.03 9.61 -12.93
N MET A 107 -0.01 8.83 -12.93
CA MET A 107 -0.09 7.57 -13.68
C MET A 107 -0.20 7.76 -15.20
N ASN A 108 -0.48 8.96 -15.69
CA ASN A 108 -0.47 9.24 -17.12
C ASN A 108 0.95 9.40 -17.66
N THR A 109 1.87 9.90 -16.85
CA THR A 109 3.29 10.11 -17.20
C THR A 109 4.21 9.08 -16.55
N MET A 110 3.74 8.40 -15.49
CA MET A 110 4.52 7.56 -14.58
C MET A 110 5.76 8.32 -14.07
N ASP A 111 5.51 9.53 -13.56
CA ASP A 111 6.53 10.42 -13.01
C ASP A 111 5.90 11.35 -11.98
N TYR A 112 6.72 12.12 -11.26
CA TYR A 112 6.24 13.13 -10.33
C TYR A 112 5.51 14.27 -11.04
N SER A 113 4.46 14.78 -10.41
CA SER A 113 3.63 15.87 -10.93
C SER A 113 3.53 17.01 -9.92
N ARG A 114 3.87 18.23 -10.36
CA ARG A 114 3.64 19.43 -9.55
C ARG A 114 2.16 19.69 -9.35
N GLU A 115 1.34 19.42 -10.37
CA GLU A 115 -0.11 19.53 -10.28
C GLU A 115 -0.69 18.61 -9.18
N LEU A 116 -0.19 17.39 -9.06
CA LEU A 116 -0.61 16.47 -8.01
C LEU A 116 -0.26 17.02 -6.62
N MET A 117 0.95 17.58 -6.44
CA MET A 117 1.36 18.18 -5.16
C MET A 117 0.53 19.43 -4.84
N ASP A 118 0.16 20.23 -5.86
CA ASP A 118 -0.75 21.38 -5.72
C ASP A 118 -2.14 20.92 -5.26
N LEU A 119 -2.69 19.87 -5.87
CA LEU A 119 -3.99 19.29 -5.49
C LEU A 119 -3.98 18.72 -4.07
N TYR A 120 -2.89 18.10 -3.63
CA TYR A 120 -2.71 17.73 -2.23
C TYR A 120 -2.55 18.93 -1.28
N GLY A 121 -2.29 20.14 -1.83
CA GLY A 121 -2.04 21.35 -1.05
C GLY A 121 -0.70 21.37 -0.35
N ILE A 122 0.30 20.68 -0.89
CA ILE A 122 1.66 20.55 -0.37
C ILE A 122 2.73 20.81 -1.45
N PRO A 123 2.58 21.84 -2.33
CA PRO A 123 3.48 22.08 -3.46
C PRO A 123 4.93 22.28 -3.04
N GLU A 124 5.18 22.82 -1.86
CA GLU A 124 6.52 23.07 -1.31
C GLU A 124 7.31 21.79 -1.04
N LEU A 125 6.64 20.64 -0.93
CA LEU A 125 7.29 19.35 -0.72
C LEU A 125 7.69 18.64 -2.02
N TYR A 126 7.47 19.25 -3.19
CA TYR A 126 7.87 18.64 -4.45
C TYR A 126 9.39 18.33 -4.50
N ASP A 127 10.21 19.24 -3.97
CA ASP A 127 11.66 19.07 -3.96
C ASP A 127 12.15 18.14 -2.82
N ALA A 128 11.25 17.69 -1.94
CA ALA A 128 11.47 16.68 -0.91
C ALA A 128 11.19 15.24 -1.41
N LEU A 129 10.77 15.07 -2.67
CA LEU A 129 10.54 13.76 -3.27
C LEU A 129 11.87 13.07 -3.60
N PRO A 130 12.00 11.75 -3.37
CA PRO A 130 13.23 11.01 -3.64
C PRO A 130 13.47 10.80 -5.14
N LYS A 131 14.70 10.44 -5.50
CA LYS A 131 14.99 9.97 -6.87
C LYS A 131 14.13 8.75 -7.18
N LEU A 132 13.44 8.75 -8.32
CA LEU A 132 12.54 7.70 -8.76
C LEU A 132 13.28 6.69 -9.63
N ALA A 133 13.48 5.46 -9.14
CA ALA A 133 13.91 4.34 -9.96
C ALA A 133 12.71 3.80 -10.75
N THR A 134 12.91 3.52 -12.04
CA THR A 134 11.82 3.12 -12.94
C THR A 134 11.61 1.61 -13.02
N GLU A 135 12.59 0.83 -12.57
CA GLU A 135 12.53 -0.63 -12.54
C GLU A 135 12.95 -1.16 -11.16
N PRO A 136 12.31 -2.22 -10.64
CA PRO A 136 12.64 -2.81 -9.34
C PRO A 136 14.08 -3.33 -9.21
N THR A 137 14.69 -3.69 -10.33
CA THR A 137 16.05 -4.23 -10.42
C THR A 137 17.13 -3.17 -10.53
N GLU A 138 16.77 -1.89 -10.69
CA GLU A 138 17.74 -0.78 -10.74
C GLU A 138 18.55 -0.74 -9.43
N ILE A 139 19.88 -0.72 -9.55
CA ILE A 139 20.76 -0.57 -8.40
C ILE A 139 20.81 0.90 -8.01
N VAL A 140 20.26 1.21 -6.84
CA VAL A 140 20.18 2.58 -6.32
C VAL A 140 21.40 3.00 -5.54
N GLY A 141 22.15 2.03 -5.00
CA GLY A 141 23.38 2.27 -4.25
C GLY A 141 24.03 0.98 -3.77
N THR A 142 24.96 1.08 -2.87
CA THR A 142 25.65 -0.06 -2.25
C THR A 142 25.65 0.08 -0.73
N VAL A 143 25.73 -1.03 -0.03
CA VAL A 143 25.85 -1.06 1.44
C VAL A 143 27.08 -0.27 1.87
N THR A 144 26.87 0.74 2.71
CA THR A 144 27.93 1.57 3.26
C THR A 144 28.72 0.82 4.35
N LYS A 145 29.90 1.30 4.69
CA LYS A 145 30.70 0.77 5.80
C LYS A 145 29.92 0.78 7.12
N GLU A 146 29.24 1.90 7.43
CA GLU A 146 28.44 2.04 8.64
C GLU A 146 27.31 1.01 8.68
N ALA A 147 26.59 0.87 7.59
CA ALA A 147 25.51 -0.13 7.47
C ALA A 147 26.07 -1.57 7.59
N SER A 148 27.23 -1.84 7.01
CA SER A 148 27.93 -3.12 7.14
C SER A 148 28.24 -3.47 8.60
N GLU A 149 28.77 -2.52 9.36
CA GLU A 149 29.10 -2.70 10.77
C GLU A 149 27.87 -3.00 11.65
N ILE A 150 26.72 -2.38 11.32
CA ILE A 150 25.46 -2.56 12.07
C ILE A 150 24.75 -3.87 11.69
N THR A 151 24.72 -4.19 10.40
CA THR A 151 23.87 -5.28 9.86
C THR A 151 24.60 -6.59 9.63
N GLY A 152 25.92 -6.55 9.50
CA GLY A 152 26.74 -7.70 9.07
C GLY A 152 26.71 -7.96 7.56
N LEU A 153 26.01 -7.17 6.76
CA LEU A 153 26.08 -7.24 5.29
C LEU A 153 27.46 -6.79 4.81
N ALA A 154 27.98 -7.40 3.75
CA ALA A 154 29.26 -6.98 3.20
C ALA A 154 29.17 -5.55 2.63
N GLU A 155 30.17 -4.70 2.98
CA GLU A 155 30.33 -3.39 2.37
C GLU A 155 30.42 -3.48 0.84
N GLY A 156 29.79 -2.57 0.14
CA GLY A 156 29.75 -2.56 -1.32
C GLY A 156 28.73 -3.51 -1.95
N THR A 157 27.97 -4.28 -1.16
CA THR A 157 26.87 -5.09 -1.69
C THR A 157 25.86 -4.21 -2.42
N PRO A 158 25.52 -4.50 -3.70
CA PRO A 158 24.52 -3.73 -4.43
C PRO A 158 23.14 -3.81 -3.79
N VAL A 159 22.43 -2.67 -3.74
CA VAL A 159 21.07 -2.56 -3.21
C VAL A 159 20.16 -2.13 -4.36
N ALA A 160 19.20 -2.99 -4.70
CA ALA A 160 18.20 -2.72 -5.73
C ALA A 160 17.05 -1.87 -5.16
N ALA A 161 16.37 -1.14 -6.04
CA ALA A 161 15.20 -0.33 -5.69
C ALA A 161 14.08 -1.16 -5.04
N GLY A 162 13.89 -2.39 -5.51
CA GLY A 162 12.86 -3.29 -4.98
C GLY A 162 11.46 -2.90 -5.44
N MET A 163 10.45 -3.42 -4.75
CA MET A 163 9.04 -3.22 -5.09
C MET A 163 8.16 -3.34 -3.85
N MET A 164 6.89 -2.95 -3.98
CA MET A 164 5.86 -3.14 -2.98
C MET A 164 5.60 -4.63 -2.72
N ASP A 165 5.14 -4.97 -1.52
CA ASP A 165 4.90 -6.34 -1.07
C ASP A 165 3.90 -7.11 -1.95
N ILE A 166 2.79 -6.47 -2.36
CA ILE A 166 1.79 -7.11 -3.21
C ILE A 166 2.37 -7.50 -4.57
N LEU A 167 3.15 -6.61 -5.20
CA LEU A 167 3.85 -6.93 -6.44
C LEU A 167 4.91 -8.03 -6.24
N ALA A 168 5.63 -7.98 -5.12
CA ALA A 168 6.61 -9.01 -4.78
C ALA A 168 5.95 -10.38 -4.57
N CYS A 169 4.77 -10.44 -3.96
CA CYS A 169 3.99 -11.69 -3.83
C CYS A 169 3.57 -12.23 -5.20
N LEU A 170 3.08 -11.37 -6.10
CA LEU A 170 2.69 -11.75 -7.46
C LEU A 170 3.89 -12.32 -8.25
N VAL A 171 5.01 -11.63 -8.20
CA VAL A 171 6.26 -12.09 -8.84
C VAL A 171 6.74 -13.40 -8.22
N GLY A 172 6.71 -13.51 -6.88
CA GLY A 172 7.10 -14.70 -6.15
C GLY A 172 6.22 -15.91 -6.42
N ALA A 173 4.95 -15.69 -6.72
CA ALA A 173 4.01 -16.74 -7.15
C ALA A 173 4.18 -17.13 -8.63
N GLY A 174 5.06 -16.47 -9.39
CA GLY A 174 5.24 -16.68 -10.82
C GLY A 174 4.06 -16.16 -11.68
N ALA A 175 3.19 -15.34 -11.11
CA ALA A 175 2.00 -14.81 -11.77
C ALA A 175 2.32 -13.52 -12.55
N THR A 176 3.34 -13.58 -13.41
CA THR A 176 3.87 -12.42 -14.13
C THR A 176 3.38 -12.30 -15.59
N GLY A 177 2.56 -13.25 -16.05
CA GLY A 177 2.00 -13.25 -17.40
C GLY A 177 0.75 -12.39 -17.53
N GLU A 178 0.48 -11.92 -18.74
CA GLU A 178 -0.83 -11.40 -19.10
C GLU A 178 -1.90 -12.50 -18.90
N GLU A 179 -3.13 -12.12 -18.59
CA GLU A 179 -4.23 -13.04 -18.33
C GLU A 179 -4.09 -13.89 -17.03
N VAL A 180 -3.09 -13.60 -16.18
CA VAL A 180 -2.98 -14.24 -14.87
C VAL A 180 -3.63 -13.35 -13.82
N TYR A 181 -4.51 -13.95 -13.02
CA TYR A 181 -5.12 -13.33 -11.86
C TYR A 181 -4.52 -13.91 -10.59
N THR A 182 -4.18 -13.03 -9.66
CA THR A 182 -3.86 -13.41 -8.30
C THR A 182 -4.97 -12.99 -7.36
N ALA A 183 -5.22 -13.81 -6.35
CA ALA A 183 -6.17 -13.51 -5.28
C ALA A 183 -5.47 -13.70 -3.94
N VAL A 184 -5.29 -12.62 -3.21
CA VAL A 184 -4.79 -12.66 -1.83
C VAL A 184 -5.98 -12.71 -0.89
N ALA A 185 -6.22 -13.86 -0.27
CA ALA A 185 -7.28 -14.09 0.71
C ALA A 185 -6.68 -13.96 2.14
N GLY A 186 -6.22 -12.75 2.47
CA GLY A 186 -5.67 -12.42 3.78
C GLY A 186 -6.67 -11.64 4.63
N SER A 187 -6.16 -10.77 5.52
CA SER A 187 -6.99 -9.78 6.24
C SER A 187 -7.70 -8.86 5.26
N TRP A 188 -7.01 -8.44 4.20
CA TRP A 188 -7.56 -7.84 3.00
C TRP A 188 -7.79 -8.91 1.93
N CYS A 189 -8.81 -8.73 1.10
CA CYS A 189 -8.95 -9.44 -0.16
C CYS A 189 -8.42 -8.53 -1.26
N ILE A 190 -7.39 -8.97 -1.96
CA ILE A 190 -6.78 -8.22 -3.05
C ILE A 190 -6.77 -9.11 -4.29
N ASN A 191 -7.43 -8.66 -5.35
CA ASN A 191 -7.41 -9.30 -6.65
C ASN A 191 -6.58 -8.46 -7.60
N GLU A 192 -5.62 -9.07 -8.27
CA GLU A 192 -4.63 -8.39 -9.07
C GLU A 192 -4.52 -9.00 -10.46
N THR A 193 -4.27 -8.15 -11.44
CA THR A 193 -3.92 -8.58 -12.79
C THR A 193 -2.91 -7.61 -13.40
N HIS A 194 -2.03 -8.13 -14.24
CA HIS A 194 -1.10 -7.35 -15.04
C HIS A 194 -1.73 -6.98 -16.39
N SER A 195 -1.50 -5.77 -16.86
CA SER A 195 -1.90 -5.34 -18.21
C SER A 195 -1.03 -4.17 -18.71
N ASP A 196 -1.12 -3.90 -20.02
CA ASP A 196 -0.53 -2.74 -20.68
C ASP A 196 -1.42 -1.49 -20.66
N ARG A 197 -2.53 -1.54 -19.88
CA ARG A 197 -3.54 -0.47 -19.85
C ARG A 197 -4.15 -0.30 -18.46
N ILE A 198 -4.65 0.91 -18.23
CA ILE A 198 -5.48 1.24 -17.07
C ILE A 198 -6.83 0.55 -17.20
N ILE A 199 -7.25 -0.17 -16.15
CA ILE A 199 -8.58 -0.75 -16.06
C ILE A 199 -9.50 0.24 -15.35
N PRO A 200 -10.55 0.75 -16.01
CA PRO A 200 -11.54 1.62 -15.37
C PRO A 200 -12.20 0.92 -14.18
N ASN A 201 -12.44 1.67 -13.12
CA ASN A 201 -13.09 1.19 -11.88
C ASN A 201 -12.31 0.14 -11.09
N ALA A 202 -11.05 -0.13 -11.40
CA ALA A 202 -10.16 -0.81 -10.46
C ALA A 202 -9.97 0.08 -9.22
N SER A 203 -9.78 -0.53 -8.05
CA SER A 203 -9.49 0.23 -6.82
C SER A 203 -8.18 1.00 -6.94
N SER A 204 -7.21 0.45 -7.67
CA SER A 204 -5.95 1.10 -8.01
C SER A 204 -5.37 0.52 -9.30
N ASN A 205 -4.72 1.39 -10.07
CA ASN A 205 -3.87 1.01 -11.18
C ASN A 205 -2.48 1.53 -10.84
N MET A 206 -1.57 0.66 -10.43
CA MET A 206 -0.19 1.03 -10.05
C MET A 206 0.77 0.66 -11.16
N PRO A 207 1.98 1.26 -11.18
CA PRO A 207 3.04 0.78 -12.04
C PRO A 207 3.40 -0.68 -11.76
N TYR A 208 3.63 -1.46 -12.80
CA TYR A 208 4.07 -2.85 -12.71
C TYR A 208 5.62 -2.94 -12.68
N LEU A 209 6.21 -3.92 -13.29
CA LEU A 209 7.67 -4.14 -13.31
C LEU A 209 8.41 -3.19 -14.24
N LYS A 210 7.72 -2.65 -15.24
CA LYS A 210 8.28 -1.70 -16.21
C LYS A 210 7.37 -0.50 -16.40
N LYS A 211 7.98 0.62 -16.72
CA LYS A 211 7.23 1.84 -17.07
C LYS A 211 6.34 1.57 -18.28
N GLY A 212 5.06 1.91 -18.18
CA GLY A 212 4.05 1.66 -19.22
C GLY A 212 3.25 0.37 -19.03
N GLU A 213 3.58 -0.43 -18.02
CA GLU A 213 2.80 -1.60 -17.59
C GLU A 213 2.12 -1.31 -16.25
N TYR A 214 0.97 -1.91 -16.02
CA TYR A 214 0.12 -1.65 -14.87
C TYR A 214 -0.18 -2.91 -14.08
N LEU A 215 -0.15 -2.81 -12.76
CA LEU A 215 -0.76 -3.72 -11.82
C LEU A 215 -2.15 -3.17 -11.48
N ASN A 216 -3.18 -3.81 -11.97
CA ASN A 216 -4.56 -3.41 -11.76
C ASN A 216 -5.11 -4.18 -10.57
N CYS A 217 -5.49 -3.46 -9.52
CA CYS A 217 -5.93 -4.05 -8.26
C CYS A 217 -7.39 -3.73 -7.96
N SER A 218 -8.13 -4.73 -7.48
CA SER A 218 -9.39 -4.55 -6.79
C SER A 218 -9.27 -5.11 -5.39
N TYR A 219 -9.44 -4.29 -4.38
CA TYR A 219 -9.25 -4.69 -3.00
C TYR A 219 -10.37 -4.25 -2.07
N THR A 220 -10.53 -4.98 -0.99
CA THR A 220 -11.39 -4.60 0.13
C THR A 220 -10.72 -5.01 1.45
N GLY A 221 -10.86 -4.19 2.48
CA GLY A 221 -10.44 -4.52 3.85
C GLY A 221 -11.31 -5.58 4.53
N ALA A 222 -12.35 -6.04 3.85
CA ALA A 222 -13.38 -6.91 4.38
C ALA A 222 -13.20 -8.36 3.86
N SER A 223 -12.23 -9.10 4.40
CA SER A 223 -11.95 -10.49 4.01
C SER A 223 -11.76 -11.40 5.23
N GLY A 224 -10.60 -11.97 5.41
CA GLY A 224 -10.30 -12.91 6.49
C GLY A 224 -10.62 -12.37 7.90
N SER A 225 -10.45 -11.07 8.12
CA SER A 225 -10.84 -10.42 9.37
C SER A 225 -12.34 -10.51 9.66
N ASN A 226 -13.19 -10.46 8.64
CA ASN A 226 -14.64 -10.65 8.79
C ASN A 226 -14.99 -12.10 9.08
N TYR A 227 -14.27 -13.05 8.46
CA TYR A 227 -14.45 -14.47 8.74
C TYR A 227 -14.04 -14.80 10.18
N GLU A 228 -12.94 -14.23 10.66
CA GLU A 228 -12.53 -14.33 12.06
C GLU A 228 -13.57 -13.71 13.01
N TRP A 229 -14.07 -12.53 12.69
CA TRP A 229 -15.16 -11.90 13.44
C TRP A 229 -16.40 -12.80 13.49
N PHE A 230 -16.83 -13.32 12.34
CA PHE A 230 -17.97 -14.25 12.25
C PHE A 230 -17.77 -15.47 13.14
N THR A 231 -16.62 -16.14 13.03
CA THR A 231 -16.32 -17.34 13.83
C THR A 231 -16.32 -17.04 15.31
N ARG A 232 -15.81 -15.89 15.72
CA ARG A 232 -15.77 -15.48 17.12
C ARG A 232 -17.14 -15.16 17.69
N ILE A 233 -18.01 -14.49 16.93
CA ILE A 233 -19.30 -13.98 17.44
C ILE A 233 -20.43 -14.97 17.18
N LEU A 234 -20.47 -15.62 16.03
CA LEU A 234 -21.57 -16.48 15.61
C LEU A 234 -21.21 -17.96 15.53
N GLY A 235 -19.92 -18.29 15.50
CA GLY A 235 -19.42 -19.66 15.34
C GLY A 235 -19.37 -20.51 16.62
N GLY A 236 -20.11 -20.15 17.69
CA GLY A 236 -20.02 -20.83 18.99
C GLY A 236 -20.30 -22.33 18.95
N THR A 237 -21.30 -22.78 18.16
CA THR A 237 -21.64 -24.21 17.98
C THR A 237 -20.51 -24.94 17.26
N ALA A 238 -19.96 -24.37 16.19
CA ALA A 238 -18.85 -24.96 15.46
C ALA A 238 -17.58 -25.05 16.33
N LYS A 239 -17.38 -24.11 17.26
CA LYS A 239 -16.28 -24.15 18.22
C LYS A 239 -16.41 -25.34 19.20
N LEU A 240 -17.59 -25.59 19.73
CA LEU A 240 -17.85 -26.73 20.64
C LEU A 240 -17.62 -28.03 19.90
N GLU A 241 -18.19 -28.18 18.72
CA GLU A 241 -18.03 -29.38 17.89
C GLU A 241 -16.56 -29.61 17.51
N ALA A 242 -15.81 -28.55 17.18
CA ALA A 242 -14.39 -28.64 16.88
C ALA A 242 -13.57 -29.17 18.08
N GLN A 243 -13.92 -28.72 19.30
CA GLN A 243 -13.28 -29.22 20.51
C GLN A 243 -13.55 -30.73 20.73
N ASP A 244 -14.81 -31.14 20.59
CA ASP A 244 -15.21 -32.56 20.75
C ASP A 244 -14.54 -33.47 19.70
N ARG A 245 -14.33 -32.98 18.48
CA ARG A 245 -13.74 -33.73 17.36
C ARG A 245 -12.23 -33.52 17.22
N ASN A 246 -11.60 -32.72 18.08
CA ASN A 246 -10.18 -32.33 17.99
C ASN A 246 -9.81 -31.77 16.59
N LEU A 247 -10.64 -30.91 16.06
CA LEU A 247 -10.46 -30.20 14.78
C LEU A 247 -10.29 -28.70 15.00
N SER A 248 -9.89 -27.97 13.94
CA SER A 248 -10.01 -26.52 13.93
C SER A 248 -11.46 -26.10 13.76
N GLN A 249 -11.85 -24.96 14.33
CA GLN A 249 -13.18 -24.38 14.15
C GLN A 249 -13.48 -24.11 12.66
N TYR A 250 -12.46 -23.74 11.90
CA TYR A 250 -12.59 -23.48 10.47
C TYR A 250 -12.91 -24.75 9.70
N ALA A 251 -12.30 -25.90 10.03
CA ALA A 251 -12.59 -27.16 9.37
C ALA A 251 -14.07 -27.59 9.58
N VAL A 252 -14.63 -27.37 10.76
CA VAL A 252 -16.05 -27.65 11.02
C VAL A 252 -16.95 -26.70 10.23
N LEU A 253 -16.57 -25.42 10.12
CA LEU A 253 -17.32 -24.45 9.31
C LEU A 253 -17.27 -24.77 7.82
N ASP A 254 -16.13 -25.23 7.31
CA ASP A 254 -15.99 -25.65 5.92
C ASP A 254 -16.89 -26.85 5.59
N GLU A 255 -16.95 -27.86 6.46
CA GLU A 255 -17.89 -28.98 6.33
C GLU A 255 -19.36 -28.50 6.30
N LEU A 256 -19.72 -27.53 7.16
CA LEU A 256 -21.07 -26.96 7.19
C LEU A 256 -21.39 -26.18 5.90
N ILE A 257 -20.42 -25.47 5.35
CA ILE A 257 -20.54 -24.72 4.07
C ILE A 257 -20.77 -25.72 2.92
N GLU A 258 -20.00 -26.79 2.85
CA GLU A 258 -20.13 -27.83 1.81
C GLU A 258 -21.51 -28.51 1.80
N MET A 259 -22.17 -28.56 2.96
CA MET A 259 -23.53 -29.13 3.08
C MET A 259 -24.64 -28.24 2.50
N VAL A 260 -24.33 -26.97 2.20
CA VAL A 260 -25.34 -26.01 1.72
C VAL A 260 -25.18 -25.79 0.21
N PRO A 261 -26.06 -26.30 -0.61
CA PRO A 261 -26.05 -26.02 -2.05
C PRO A 261 -26.20 -24.52 -2.32
N ILE A 262 -25.40 -24.00 -3.24
CA ILE A 262 -25.30 -22.55 -3.49
C ILE A 262 -26.66 -21.94 -3.90
N GLU A 263 -27.49 -22.69 -4.58
CA GLU A 263 -28.84 -22.27 -4.99
C GLU A 263 -29.82 -22.12 -3.81
N LYS A 264 -29.48 -22.63 -2.64
CA LYS A 264 -30.24 -22.47 -1.40
C LYS A 264 -29.81 -21.29 -0.57
N VAL A 265 -28.69 -20.65 -0.92
CA VAL A 265 -28.20 -19.45 -0.22
C VAL A 265 -29.14 -18.29 -0.54
N LYS A 266 -29.82 -17.77 0.49
CA LYS A 266 -30.78 -16.65 0.38
C LYS A 266 -30.41 -15.46 1.26
N VAL A 267 -29.29 -15.57 2.01
CA VAL A 267 -28.84 -14.54 2.92
C VAL A 267 -27.62 -13.86 2.29
N PHE A 268 -27.66 -12.55 2.23
CA PHE A 268 -26.51 -11.74 1.85
C PHE A 268 -25.93 -11.09 3.09
N PHE A 269 -24.63 -11.18 3.24
CA PHE A 269 -23.90 -10.55 4.33
C PHE A 269 -23.12 -9.34 3.78
N SER A 270 -23.37 -8.17 4.37
CA SER A 270 -22.54 -6.99 4.08
C SER A 270 -21.21 -7.12 4.84
N PRO A 271 -20.07 -7.17 4.16
CA PRO A 271 -18.80 -7.52 4.79
C PRO A 271 -18.14 -6.37 5.58
N PHE A 272 -18.76 -5.18 5.59
CA PHE A 272 -18.19 -3.97 6.20
C PHE A 272 -18.49 -3.90 7.71
N VAL A 273 -17.96 -4.87 8.47
CA VAL A 273 -18.22 -4.98 9.94
C VAL A 273 -17.24 -4.12 10.73
N ALA A 274 -16.03 -3.95 10.24
CA ALA A 274 -14.95 -3.22 10.91
C ALA A 274 -14.60 -1.88 10.26
N GLN A 275 -15.04 -1.67 9.01
CA GLN A 275 -14.84 -0.43 8.28
C GLN A 275 -16.09 -0.14 7.43
N PRO A 276 -16.52 1.12 7.38
CA PRO A 276 -17.59 1.52 6.47
C PRO A 276 -17.17 1.44 5.02
#